data_f7fe545c8148f3d5f9d9759ea12319a9
#
_entry.id   f7fe545c8148f3d5f9d9759ea12319a9
#
_cell.length_a   1.000
_cell.length_b   1.000
_cell.length_c   1.000
_cell.angle_alpha   90.00
_cell.angle_beta   90.00
_cell.angle_gamma   90.00
#
_symmetry.space_group_name_H-M   'P 1'
#
loop_
_entity.id
_entity.type
_entity.pdbx_description
1 polymer ?
#
loop_
_entity_poly.entity_id
_entity_poly.type
_entity_poly.pdbx_seq_one_letter_code
_entity_poly.pdbx_strand_id
1 'polypeptide(L)'
;MTKRKQVIFSSALGIVLLVVIFLPHRKGEVESLDEVEVVDSAGVEEIVYRYGIPMNDYEVDFGVVKKNQSLSVILAAHGLTGRRIHELNAASKDIFDVRKIRRGQPYAVFSTKDSVPVAEYFVYEIDPRSYIVYELKEGGKITLGKNPVEWKTKTARGQVQSSLWNAMVDCQADPLLAVDLSRIFGWTIDFFGLQKEDEFRVIYEQECVDGKELANFNILGAVFRHAGTDYYAIPFLQDGEVLFYNEKGNSLEGAFLKAPLDYFRISSRFSNSRFHPKLKIYRPHHGVDYAAPVGTPVYAIGAGTVVAKGFQAKGGGNYLKIKHNGTYTTCYMHLSRFEKGIKIGSKVAQKEVIGYVGSTGLSTGPHLDFRVYENGRAVNPLTIKSQPKKPVSEANLPNFAMVRDSVINRLDRL
;
A
#
# COMPACT_ATOMS: atom_id res chain seq x y z
N MET A 1 19.00 -44.44 30.99
CA MET A 1 19.08 -43.61 29.73
C MET A 1 18.19 -42.40 29.93
N THR A 2 18.80 -41.29 30.20
CA THR A 2 18.15 -40.02 30.60
C THR A 2 17.57 -39.30 29.37
N LYS A 3 16.25 -39.16 29.32
CA LYS A 3 15.62 -38.33 28.26
C LYS A 3 15.67 -36.87 28.63
N ARG A 4 16.32 -36.08 27.79
CA ARG A 4 16.34 -34.61 27.86
C ARG A 4 14.97 -34.04 27.46
N LYS A 5 14.41 -33.18 28.30
CA LYS A 5 13.26 -32.32 27.97
C LYS A 5 13.76 -31.11 27.20
N GLN A 6 13.21 -30.85 26.03
CA GLN A 6 13.37 -29.57 25.35
C GLN A 6 12.14 -28.73 25.62
N VAL A 7 12.36 -27.55 26.14
CA VAL A 7 11.33 -26.52 26.34
C VAL A 7 11.53 -25.49 25.21
N ILE A 8 10.51 -25.29 24.41
CA ILE A 8 10.49 -24.26 23.38
C ILE A 8 9.62 -23.12 23.91
N PHE A 9 10.22 -21.94 24.09
CA PHE A 9 9.49 -20.71 24.42
C PHE A 9 9.08 -20.00 23.12
N SER A 10 7.80 -19.69 23.00
CA SER A 10 7.30 -18.75 22.02
C SER A 10 6.70 -17.57 22.78
N SER A 11 7.29 -16.42 22.65
CA SER A 11 6.82 -15.18 23.26
C SER A 11 6.00 -14.37 22.25
N ALA A 12 4.68 -14.45 22.38
CA ALA A 12 3.79 -13.40 21.90
C ALA A 12 2.61 -13.34 22.86
N LEU A 13 2.41 -12.21 23.48
CA LEU A 13 1.30 -11.84 24.37
C LEU A 13 1.05 -12.80 25.56
N GLY A 14 1.72 -12.58 26.66
CA GLY A 14 1.22 -12.80 28.03
C GLY A 14 0.47 -14.09 28.41
N ILE A 15 0.49 -15.12 27.57
CA ILE A 15 -0.09 -16.44 27.88
C ILE A 15 0.97 -17.49 27.59
N VAL A 16 1.56 -18.03 28.62
CA VAL A 16 2.42 -19.20 28.51
C VAL A 16 1.52 -20.43 28.34
N LEU A 17 1.38 -20.91 27.11
CA LEU A 17 0.70 -22.15 26.82
C LEU A 17 1.72 -23.30 26.95
N LEU A 18 1.64 -24.05 28.04
CA LEU A 18 2.46 -25.24 28.25
C LEU A 18 1.84 -26.39 27.48
N VAL A 19 2.37 -26.73 26.32
CA VAL A 19 1.94 -27.92 25.56
C VAL A 19 2.73 -29.12 26.06
N VAL A 20 2.06 -29.98 26.82
CA VAL A 20 2.59 -31.31 27.26
C VAL A 20 2.19 -32.32 26.22
N ILE A 21 3.14 -32.81 25.42
CA ILE A 21 2.92 -33.92 24.49
C ILE A 21 3.10 -35.22 25.26
N PHE A 22 2.00 -36.00 25.44
CA PHE A 22 2.02 -37.35 25.96
C PHE A 22 2.37 -38.35 24.86
N LEU A 23 3.46 -39.07 25.04
CA LEU A 23 3.73 -40.33 24.31
C LEU A 23 3.31 -41.52 25.17
N PRO A 24 2.75 -42.61 24.60
CA PRO A 24 2.18 -43.70 25.37
C PRO A 24 3.24 -44.44 26.18
N HIS A 25 2.95 -44.61 27.46
CA HIS A 25 3.84 -45.29 28.43
C HIS A 25 3.38 -46.75 28.68
N ARG A 26 4.37 -47.63 28.65
CA ARG A 26 4.25 -48.98 29.24
C ARG A 26 4.30 -48.88 30.77
N LYS A 27 3.46 -49.71 31.41
CA LYS A 27 3.32 -49.86 32.86
C LYS A 27 4.66 -50.04 33.59
N GLY A 28 4.87 -49.31 34.69
CA GLY A 28 5.92 -49.51 35.67
C GLY A 28 6.07 -48.28 36.57
N GLU A 29 5.68 -48.44 37.81
CA GLU A 29 6.01 -47.68 39.04
C GLU A 29 5.82 -46.17 39.10
N VAL A 30 5.00 -45.78 40.07
CA VAL A 30 4.72 -44.42 40.51
C VAL A 30 5.81 -43.99 41.48
N GLU A 31 6.77 -43.20 41.06
CA GLU A 31 7.63 -42.41 41.96
C GLU A 31 6.93 -41.09 42.27
N SER A 32 6.94 -40.72 43.56
CA SER A 32 6.38 -39.49 44.10
C SER A 32 6.93 -38.27 43.40
N LEU A 33 6.04 -37.37 42.98
CA LEU A 33 6.37 -36.06 42.47
C LEU A 33 6.91 -35.20 43.64
N ASP A 34 8.21 -34.90 43.62
CA ASP A 34 8.78 -33.86 44.45
C ASP A 34 8.06 -32.55 44.16
N GLU A 35 7.68 -31.83 45.21
CA GLU A 35 7.10 -30.50 45.16
C GLU A 35 8.03 -29.56 44.36
N VAL A 36 7.49 -29.04 43.28
CA VAL A 36 8.16 -27.95 42.56
C VAL A 36 8.00 -26.70 43.43
N GLU A 37 9.08 -26.29 44.06
CA GLU A 37 9.16 -24.95 44.66
C GLU A 37 8.77 -23.93 43.62
N VAL A 38 7.61 -23.32 43.77
CA VAL A 38 7.21 -22.13 43.04
C VAL A 38 8.05 -21.00 43.62
N VAL A 39 9.15 -20.68 42.96
CA VAL A 39 9.91 -19.46 43.27
C VAL A 39 8.98 -18.31 42.90
N ASP A 40 8.47 -17.68 43.94
CA ASP A 40 7.71 -16.41 43.84
C ASP A 40 8.59 -15.37 43.15
N SER A 41 8.28 -15.03 41.92
CA SER A 41 8.96 -14.00 41.11
C SER A 41 8.50 -12.59 41.50
N ALA A 42 8.04 -12.40 42.72
CA ALA A 42 7.72 -11.08 43.27
C ALA A 42 8.98 -10.27 43.45
N GLY A 43 9.34 -9.45 42.45
CA GLY A 43 10.41 -8.47 42.59
C GLY A 43 11.27 -8.19 41.35
N VAL A 44 11.08 -8.88 40.24
CA VAL A 44 11.78 -8.48 38.98
C VAL A 44 10.89 -7.49 38.24
N GLU A 45 11.20 -6.20 38.34
CA GLU A 45 10.58 -5.19 37.48
C GLU A 45 10.80 -5.59 36.01
N GLU A 46 9.76 -5.82 35.25
CA GLU A 46 9.85 -6.11 33.84
C GLU A 46 10.45 -4.87 33.14
N ILE A 47 11.61 -5.04 32.51
CA ILE A 47 12.26 -3.95 31.77
C ILE A 47 11.50 -3.74 30.46
N VAL A 48 10.80 -2.63 30.36
CA VAL A 48 10.08 -2.24 29.14
C VAL A 48 11.03 -1.50 28.21
N TYR A 49 11.22 -2.03 27.01
CA TYR A 49 12.04 -1.38 25.97
C TYR A 49 11.16 -0.64 24.96
N ARG A 50 11.55 0.58 24.63
CA ARG A 50 11.00 1.33 23.50
C ARG A 50 12.13 1.98 22.72
N TYR A 51 12.09 1.88 21.41
CA TYR A 51 13.17 2.32 20.51
C TYR A 51 14.55 1.69 20.81
N GLY A 52 14.57 0.52 21.46
CA GLY A 52 15.79 -0.14 21.94
C GLY A 52 16.36 0.47 23.22
N ILE A 53 15.66 1.41 23.86
CA ILE A 53 16.07 2.09 25.11
C ILE A 53 15.20 1.55 26.26
N PRO A 54 15.80 1.16 27.43
CA PRO A 54 15.05 0.71 28.60
C PRO A 54 14.28 1.89 29.20
N MET A 55 12.96 1.83 29.18
CA MET A 55 12.08 2.91 29.67
C MET A 55 12.20 3.11 31.19
N ASN A 56 12.50 2.02 31.91
CA ASN A 56 12.56 2.04 33.38
C ASN A 56 13.69 2.94 33.92
N ASP A 57 14.71 3.22 33.12
CA ASP A 57 15.91 3.97 33.55
C ASP A 57 15.76 5.48 33.35
N TYR A 58 14.75 5.92 32.60
CA TYR A 58 14.60 7.30 32.15
C TYR A 58 13.25 7.91 32.53
N GLU A 59 13.25 9.24 32.68
CA GLU A 59 12.05 10.06 32.52
C GLU A 59 11.89 10.41 31.05
N VAL A 60 10.70 10.15 30.47
CA VAL A 60 10.49 10.30 29.04
C VAL A 60 9.44 11.37 28.76
N ASP A 61 9.86 12.41 28.03
CA ASP A 61 8.98 13.45 27.51
C ASP A 61 8.56 13.11 26.07
N PHE A 62 7.28 12.74 25.90
CA PHE A 62 6.68 12.49 24.58
C PHE A 62 6.09 13.77 24.03
N GLY A 63 6.53 14.15 22.84
CA GLY A 63 6.07 15.33 22.15
C GLY A 63 5.67 15.11 20.70
N VAL A 64 5.04 16.13 20.14
CA VAL A 64 4.71 16.21 18.70
C VAL A 64 5.32 17.49 18.15
N VAL A 65 6.02 17.39 17.03
CA VAL A 65 6.67 18.54 16.39
C VAL A 65 5.62 19.61 16.02
N LYS A 66 5.77 20.80 16.59
CA LYS A 66 4.87 21.94 16.40
C LYS A 66 5.24 22.76 15.14
N LYS A 67 4.39 23.69 14.76
CA LYS A 67 4.66 24.61 13.66
C LYS A 67 5.93 25.41 13.95
N ASN A 68 6.85 25.51 12.98
CA ASN A 68 8.14 26.18 13.09
C ASN A 68 9.11 25.61 14.15
N GLN A 69 8.86 24.42 14.66
CA GLN A 69 9.75 23.74 15.58
C GLN A 69 10.75 22.87 14.79
N SER A 70 12.02 23.08 15.03
CA SER A 70 13.13 22.31 14.46
C SER A 70 13.78 21.43 15.54
N LEU A 71 14.65 20.50 15.12
CA LEU A 71 15.49 19.72 16.06
C LEU A 71 16.21 20.63 17.06
N SER A 72 16.80 21.72 16.58
CA SER A 72 17.54 22.66 17.43
C SER A 72 16.67 23.30 18.51
N VAL A 73 15.42 23.65 18.18
CA VAL A 73 14.47 24.22 19.14
C VAL A 73 14.07 23.18 20.21
N ILE A 74 13.86 21.94 19.78
CA ILE A 74 13.49 20.85 20.71
C ILE A 74 14.65 20.58 21.65
N LEU A 75 15.86 20.34 21.13
CA LEU A 75 17.01 19.97 21.93
C LEU A 75 17.47 21.12 22.86
N ALA A 76 17.38 22.38 22.42
CA ALA A 76 17.69 23.52 23.27
C ALA A 76 16.71 23.63 24.45
N ALA A 77 15.43 23.30 24.28
CA ALA A 77 14.46 23.28 25.37
C ALA A 77 14.78 22.21 26.45
N HIS A 78 15.52 21.15 26.05
CA HIS A 78 16.00 20.09 26.94
C HIS A 78 17.47 20.29 27.39
N GLY A 79 17.98 21.52 27.35
CA GLY A 79 19.26 21.91 27.91
C GLY A 79 20.50 21.67 27.07
N LEU A 80 20.37 21.25 25.80
CA LEU A 80 21.53 21.04 24.94
C LEU A 80 22.11 22.37 24.47
N THR A 81 23.45 22.46 24.48
CA THR A 81 24.18 23.63 24.01
C THR A 81 24.11 23.75 22.47
N GLY A 82 24.15 24.96 21.95
CA GLY A 82 24.15 25.22 20.50
C GLY A 82 25.30 24.49 19.78
N ARG A 83 26.48 24.39 20.41
CA ARG A 83 27.64 23.64 19.93
C ARG A 83 27.27 22.15 19.73
N ARG A 84 26.70 21.52 20.77
CA ARG A 84 26.34 20.10 20.71
C ARG A 84 25.26 19.83 19.67
N ILE A 85 24.27 20.69 19.57
CA ILE A 85 23.23 20.60 18.53
C ILE A 85 23.84 20.69 17.12
N HIS A 86 24.83 21.56 16.90
CA HIS A 86 25.53 21.69 15.63
C HIS A 86 26.29 20.39 15.27
N GLU A 87 27.00 19.80 16.23
CA GLU A 87 27.72 18.54 16.07
C GLU A 87 26.76 17.39 15.70
N LEU A 88 25.63 17.24 16.39
CA LEU A 88 24.59 16.27 16.07
C LEU A 88 23.99 16.47 14.67
N ASN A 89 23.72 17.70 14.29
CA ASN A 89 23.22 18.01 12.94
C ASN A 89 24.24 17.61 11.86
N ALA A 90 25.52 17.86 12.10
CA ALA A 90 26.57 17.49 11.16
C ALA A 90 26.71 15.96 11.04
N ALA A 91 26.72 15.26 12.17
CA ALA A 91 26.81 13.79 12.22
C ALA A 91 25.58 13.08 11.62
N SER A 92 24.41 13.72 11.71
CA SER A 92 23.14 13.17 11.18
C SER A 92 23.04 13.16 9.65
N LYS A 93 23.85 13.98 8.97
CA LYS A 93 23.65 14.35 7.56
C LYS A 93 23.57 13.15 6.61
N ASP A 94 24.37 12.12 6.84
CA ASP A 94 24.41 10.93 5.98
C ASP A 94 23.37 9.87 6.37
N ILE A 95 22.76 9.99 7.56
CA ILE A 95 21.77 9.04 8.09
C ILE A 95 20.36 9.61 7.93
N PHE A 96 20.17 10.85 8.37
CA PHE A 96 18.88 11.55 8.29
C PHE A 96 19.08 13.06 8.18
N ASP A 97 18.52 13.64 7.13
CA ASP A 97 18.51 15.10 6.95
C ASP A 97 17.50 15.74 7.90
N VAL A 98 17.98 16.42 8.95
CA VAL A 98 17.15 17.06 9.98
C VAL A 98 16.15 18.09 9.42
N ARG A 99 16.36 18.60 8.18
CA ARG A 99 15.43 19.47 7.48
C ARG A 99 14.14 18.76 7.04
N LYS A 100 14.15 17.42 7.10
CA LYS A 100 12.98 16.58 6.83
C LYS A 100 12.09 16.36 8.06
N ILE A 101 12.44 16.92 9.21
CA ILE A 101 11.57 16.93 10.41
C ILE A 101 10.29 17.67 10.06
N ARG A 102 9.13 17.06 10.31
CA ARG A 102 7.83 17.57 9.89
C ARG A 102 6.94 17.83 11.08
N ARG A 103 6.14 18.90 11.00
CA ARG A 103 5.05 19.15 11.94
C ARG A 103 4.11 17.94 12.00
N GLY A 104 3.67 17.61 13.22
CA GLY A 104 2.73 16.51 13.46
C GLY A 104 3.40 15.15 13.70
N GLN A 105 4.72 15.03 13.48
CA GLN A 105 5.45 13.78 13.79
C GLN A 105 5.78 13.70 15.26
N PRO A 106 5.68 12.49 15.87
CA PRO A 106 6.05 12.26 17.26
C PRO A 106 7.56 12.33 17.47
N TYR A 107 7.92 12.70 18.67
CA TYR A 107 9.28 12.55 19.19
C TYR A 107 9.25 12.18 20.68
N ALA A 108 10.37 11.67 21.20
CA ALA A 108 10.58 11.42 22.61
C ALA A 108 11.96 11.93 23.04
N VAL A 109 12.04 12.49 24.25
CA VAL A 109 13.31 12.84 24.89
C VAL A 109 13.43 12.02 26.16
N PHE A 110 14.52 11.29 26.29
CA PHE A 110 14.82 10.46 27.45
C PHE A 110 15.83 11.19 28.31
N SER A 111 15.47 11.48 29.55
CA SER A 111 16.30 12.18 30.50
C SER A 111 16.58 11.30 31.71
N THR A 112 17.74 11.49 32.39
CA THR A 112 18.04 10.79 33.62
C THR A 112 17.04 11.14 34.72
N LYS A 113 16.86 10.23 35.69
CA LYS A 113 15.95 10.43 36.83
C LYS A 113 16.63 11.17 38.01
N ASP A 114 17.72 11.85 37.74
CA ASP A 114 18.48 12.62 38.73
C ASP A 114 17.72 13.87 39.15
N SER A 115 18.16 14.48 40.29
CA SER A 115 17.61 15.75 40.78
C SER A 115 17.74 16.91 39.76
N VAL A 116 18.70 16.81 38.85
CA VAL A 116 18.85 17.67 37.67
C VAL A 116 18.83 16.77 36.43
N PRO A 117 17.69 16.61 35.77
CA PRO A 117 17.57 15.70 34.62
C PRO A 117 18.50 16.13 33.47
N VAL A 118 19.22 15.16 32.91
CA VAL A 118 20.04 15.36 31.72
C VAL A 118 19.46 14.56 30.57
N ALA A 119 19.17 15.22 29.45
CA ALA A 119 18.69 14.55 28.24
C ALA A 119 19.82 13.69 27.64
N GLU A 120 19.58 12.37 27.54
CA GLU A 120 20.55 11.41 26.99
C GLU A 120 20.20 10.89 25.63
N TYR A 121 18.89 10.76 25.31
CA TYR A 121 18.45 10.35 24.01
C TYR A 121 17.34 11.26 23.49
N PHE A 122 17.37 11.50 22.18
CA PHE A 122 16.28 12.07 21.42
C PHE A 122 15.88 11.08 20.34
N VAL A 123 14.60 10.75 20.28
CA VAL A 123 14.03 9.88 19.27
C VAL A 123 13.03 10.66 18.44
N TYR A 124 13.13 10.57 17.13
CA TYR A 124 12.17 11.16 16.19
C TYR A 124 11.55 10.06 15.32
N GLU A 125 10.23 9.95 15.33
CA GLU A 125 9.50 9.03 14.46
C GLU A 125 9.38 9.63 13.06
N ILE A 126 10.09 9.04 12.08
CA ILE A 126 10.08 9.48 10.69
C ILE A 126 8.72 9.13 10.06
N ASP A 127 8.25 7.94 10.34
CA ASP A 127 6.95 7.38 10.00
C ASP A 127 6.61 6.26 11.02
N PRO A 128 5.40 5.64 10.98
CA PRO A 128 5.08 4.59 11.95
C PRO A 128 6.04 3.40 11.97
N ARG A 129 6.76 3.13 10.87
CA ARG A 129 7.67 1.98 10.74
C ARG A 129 9.10 2.28 11.11
N SER A 130 9.49 3.56 11.13
CA SER A 130 10.89 3.95 11.27
C SER A 130 11.07 5.16 12.16
N TYR A 131 12.13 5.12 12.94
CA TYR A 131 12.52 6.18 13.84
C TYR A 131 14.03 6.38 13.80
N ILE A 132 14.51 7.52 14.29
CA ILE A 132 15.92 7.80 14.45
C ILE A 132 16.20 8.12 15.91
N VAL A 133 17.26 7.51 16.46
CA VAL A 133 17.75 7.73 17.80
C VAL A 133 19.04 8.54 17.75
N TYR A 134 19.07 9.62 18.48
CA TYR A 134 20.26 10.44 18.74
C TYR A 134 20.72 10.20 20.18
N GLU A 135 21.90 9.64 20.38
CA GLU A 135 22.57 9.69 21.68
C GLU A 135 23.14 11.10 21.89
N LEU A 136 22.65 11.80 22.90
CA LEU A 136 22.93 13.23 23.07
C LEU A 136 24.27 13.52 23.76
N LYS A 137 24.95 12.51 24.35
CA LYS A 137 26.30 12.61 24.94
C LYS A 137 27.37 12.88 23.87
N GLU A 138 28.53 13.42 24.28
CA GLU A 138 29.67 13.60 23.38
C GLU A 138 30.11 12.27 22.75
N GLY A 139 30.34 12.28 21.43
CA GLY A 139 30.67 11.07 20.67
C GLY A 139 29.50 10.09 20.53
N GLY A 140 28.28 10.46 20.96
CA GLY A 140 27.10 9.62 20.89
C GLY A 140 26.70 9.27 19.44
N LYS A 141 26.14 8.09 19.26
CA LYS A 141 25.75 7.53 17.96
C LYS A 141 24.40 8.07 17.50
N ILE A 142 24.21 8.05 16.18
CA ILE A 142 22.93 8.30 15.55
C ILE A 142 22.53 7.02 14.82
N THR A 143 21.37 6.46 15.17
CA THR A 143 20.95 5.15 14.67
C THR A 143 19.56 5.23 14.08
N LEU A 144 19.38 4.66 12.90
CA LEU A 144 18.07 4.44 12.29
C LEU A 144 17.49 3.12 12.79
N GLY A 145 16.34 3.19 13.46
CA GLY A 145 15.61 2.04 13.97
C GLY A 145 14.34 1.75 13.16
N LYS A 146 13.83 0.55 13.36
CA LYS A 146 12.54 0.13 12.77
C LYS A 146 11.66 -0.44 13.87
N ASN A 147 10.39 -0.04 13.87
CA ASN A 147 9.38 -0.67 14.70
C ASN A 147 9.01 -2.05 14.14
N PRO A 148 8.75 -3.05 15.00
CA PRO A 148 8.26 -4.34 14.54
C PRO A 148 6.92 -4.17 13.82
N VAL A 149 6.79 -4.87 12.69
CA VAL A 149 5.59 -4.89 11.88
C VAL A 149 4.86 -6.19 12.15
N GLU A 150 3.59 -6.10 12.50
CA GLU A 150 2.67 -7.22 12.63
C GLU A 150 1.66 -7.19 11.49
N TRP A 151 1.25 -8.37 11.02
CA TRP A 151 0.18 -8.51 10.03
C TRP A 151 -1.03 -9.15 10.69
N LYS A 152 -2.15 -8.43 10.70
CA LYS A 152 -3.41 -8.92 11.27
C LYS A 152 -4.34 -9.39 10.17
N THR A 153 -4.69 -10.68 10.18
CA THR A 153 -5.67 -11.23 9.25
C THR A 153 -7.06 -10.71 9.59
N LYS A 154 -7.72 -10.16 8.59
CA LYS A 154 -9.06 -9.58 8.66
C LYS A 154 -9.92 -10.05 7.50
N THR A 155 -11.21 -9.86 7.65
CA THR A 155 -12.20 -10.07 6.59
C THR A 155 -13.09 -8.86 6.47
N ALA A 156 -13.58 -8.60 5.26
CA ALA A 156 -14.64 -7.63 5.03
C ALA A 156 -15.63 -8.18 4.00
N ARG A 157 -16.91 -7.89 4.23
CA ARG A 157 -17.99 -8.16 3.28
C ARG A 157 -18.95 -6.98 3.27
N GLY A 158 -19.48 -6.67 2.11
CA GLY A 158 -20.41 -5.55 2.00
C GLY A 158 -21.12 -5.55 0.66
N GLN A 159 -22.14 -4.71 0.59
CA GLN A 159 -22.95 -4.48 -0.58
C GLN A 159 -22.83 -3.02 -1.01
N VAL A 160 -22.66 -2.78 -2.29
CA VAL A 160 -22.54 -1.43 -2.85
C VAL A 160 -23.92 -0.78 -2.93
N GLN A 161 -24.11 0.32 -2.20
CA GLN A 161 -25.31 1.13 -2.29
C GLN A 161 -25.09 2.43 -3.09
N SER A 162 -23.86 2.97 -3.05
CA SER A 162 -23.47 4.21 -3.74
C SER A 162 -22.08 4.13 -4.36
N SER A 163 -21.10 3.65 -3.59
CA SER A 163 -19.71 3.45 -4.05
C SER A 163 -19.04 2.35 -3.23
N LEU A 164 -17.99 1.73 -3.78
CA LEU A 164 -17.21 0.74 -3.04
C LEU A 164 -16.55 1.36 -1.79
N TRP A 165 -16.12 2.62 -1.87
CA TRP A 165 -15.58 3.36 -0.73
C TRP A 165 -16.57 3.41 0.44
N ASN A 166 -17.81 3.83 0.17
CA ASN A 166 -18.84 3.89 1.20
C ASN A 166 -19.20 2.50 1.74
N ALA A 167 -19.24 1.49 0.88
CA ALA A 167 -19.48 0.12 1.30
C ALA A 167 -18.39 -0.42 2.24
N MET A 168 -17.11 0.00 2.07
CA MET A 168 -16.04 -0.29 3.04
C MET A 168 -16.29 0.40 4.39
N VAL A 169 -16.67 1.68 4.37
CA VAL A 169 -17.01 2.42 5.59
C VAL A 169 -18.17 1.74 6.33
N ASP A 170 -19.22 1.36 5.60
CA ASP A 170 -20.43 0.75 6.16
C ASP A 170 -20.14 -0.60 6.84
N CYS A 171 -19.19 -1.38 6.31
CA CYS A 171 -18.74 -2.63 6.92
C CYS A 171 -17.55 -2.48 7.88
N GLN A 172 -17.19 -1.24 8.26
CA GLN A 172 -16.12 -0.91 9.19
C GLN A 172 -14.72 -1.39 8.74
N ALA A 173 -14.51 -1.59 7.44
CA ALA A 173 -13.21 -1.83 6.85
C ALA A 173 -12.52 -0.50 6.51
N ASP A 174 -11.18 -0.53 6.35
CA ASP A 174 -10.46 0.65 5.89
C ASP A 174 -10.89 0.99 4.45
N PRO A 175 -11.37 2.20 4.18
CA PRO A 175 -11.83 2.59 2.84
C PRO A 175 -10.74 2.48 1.75
N LEU A 176 -9.45 2.56 2.13
CA LEU A 176 -8.35 2.41 1.18
C LEU A 176 -8.23 0.98 0.63
N LEU A 177 -8.81 -0.02 1.29
CA LEU A 177 -8.95 -1.38 0.77
C LEU A 177 -9.72 -1.41 -0.56
N ALA A 178 -10.67 -0.49 -0.76
CA ALA A 178 -11.38 -0.33 -2.03
C ALA A 178 -10.44 -0.03 -3.20
N VAL A 179 -9.33 0.69 -2.94
CA VAL A 179 -8.31 0.99 -3.96
C VAL A 179 -7.63 -0.28 -4.41
N ASP A 180 -7.23 -1.15 -3.47
CA ASP A 180 -6.54 -2.40 -3.81
C ASP A 180 -7.47 -3.37 -4.51
N LEU A 181 -8.73 -3.50 -4.08
CA LEU A 181 -9.73 -4.29 -4.81
C LEU A 181 -9.97 -3.74 -6.22
N SER A 182 -10.08 -2.42 -6.37
CA SER A 182 -10.24 -1.81 -7.70
C SER A 182 -9.02 -2.04 -8.59
N ARG A 183 -7.83 -2.16 -8.01
CA ARG A 183 -6.60 -2.51 -8.74
C ARG A 183 -6.60 -3.95 -9.23
N ILE A 184 -7.03 -4.88 -8.38
CA ILE A 184 -7.06 -6.32 -8.69
C ILE A 184 -8.12 -6.61 -9.75
N PHE A 185 -9.34 -6.14 -9.54
CA PHE A 185 -10.47 -6.41 -10.43
C PHE A 185 -10.63 -5.42 -11.58
N GLY A 186 -9.90 -4.31 -11.59
CA GLY A 186 -10.03 -3.24 -12.59
C GLY A 186 -9.76 -3.65 -14.04
N TRP A 187 -9.31 -4.88 -14.24
CA TRP A 187 -9.16 -5.52 -15.54
C TRP A 187 -10.46 -6.17 -16.04
N THR A 188 -11.32 -6.57 -15.12
CA THR A 188 -12.54 -7.34 -15.40
C THR A 188 -13.80 -6.54 -15.08
N ILE A 189 -13.74 -5.66 -14.09
CA ILE A 189 -14.88 -4.87 -13.60
C ILE A 189 -14.62 -3.39 -13.85
N ASP A 190 -15.59 -2.69 -14.42
CA ASP A 190 -15.62 -1.22 -14.47
C ASP A 190 -16.18 -0.68 -13.15
N PHE A 191 -15.30 -0.29 -12.22
CA PHE A 191 -15.69 0.23 -10.91
C PHE A 191 -16.47 1.56 -10.95
N PHE A 192 -16.59 2.20 -12.14
CA PHE A 192 -17.46 3.36 -12.33
C PHE A 192 -18.85 2.98 -12.85
N GLY A 193 -19.02 1.72 -13.23
CA GLY A 193 -20.29 1.12 -13.61
C GLY A 193 -20.86 0.20 -12.53
N LEU A 194 -20.37 0.26 -11.29
CA LEU A 194 -20.91 -0.54 -10.18
C LEU A 194 -22.39 -0.27 -10.02
N GLN A 195 -23.13 -1.36 -9.85
CA GLN A 195 -24.56 -1.32 -9.68
C GLN A 195 -24.89 -1.34 -8.18
N LYS A 196 -26.06 -0.83 -7.86
CA LYS A 196 -26.65 -1.05 -6.56
C LYS A 196 -26.81 -2.55 -6.34
N GLU A 197 -26.45 -2.99 -5.14
CA GLU A 197 -26.46 -4.42 -4.73
C GLU A 197 -25.31 -5.28 -5.26
N ASP A 198 -24.34 -4.73 -6.00
CA ASP A 198 -23.08 -5.43 -6.20
C ASP A 198 -22.44 -5.75 -4.83
N GLU A 199 -21.84 -6.93 -4.68
CA GLU A 199 -21.33 -7.42 -3.40
C GLU A 199 -19.84 -7.72 -3.48
N PHE A 200 -19.17 -7.63 -2.34
CA PHE A 200 -17.80 -8.10 -2.22
C PHE A 200 -17.58 -8.87 -0.93
N ARG A 201 -16.62 -9.79 -0.99
CA ARG A 201 -16.04 -10.47 0.17
C ARG A 201 -14.53 -10.52 -0.03
N VAL A 202 -13.77 -10.21 1.01
CA VAL A 202 -12.31 -10.18 0.95
C VAL A 202 -11.71 -10.68 2.24
N ILE A 203 -10.62 -11.44 2.12
CA ILE A 203 -9.74 -11.88 3.19
C ILE A 203 -8.41 -11.19 2.94
N TYR A 204 -7.90 -10.48 3.93
CA TYR A 204 -6.67 -9.70 3.80
C TYR A 204 -5.89 -9.66 5.10
N GLU A 205 -4.62 -9.37 5.01
CA GLU A 205 -3.80 -8.96 6.15
C GLU A 205 -3.64 -7.46 6.11
N GLN A 206 -3.74 -6.83 7.28
CA GLN A 206 -3.50 -5.41 7.46
C GLN A 206 -2.26 -5.21 8.30
N GLU A 207 -1.37 -4.35 7.83
CA GLU A 207 -0.16 -3.98 8.56
C GLU A 207 -0.52 -3.23 9.84
N CYS A 208 0.13 -3.63 10.94
CA CYS A 208 -0.01 -3.02 12.25
C CYS A 208 1.38 -2.73 12.83
N VAL A 209 1.57 -1.54 13.38
CA VAL A 209 2.81 -1.13 14.07
C VAL A 209 2.42 -0.49 15.40
N ASP A 210 2.97 -0.98 16.50
CA ASP A 210 2.64 -0.55 17.85
C ASP A 210 1.12 -0.50 18.12
N GLY A 211 0.40 -1.54 17.67
CA GLY A 211 -1.05 -1.63 17.80
C GLY A 211 -1.86 -0.72 16.85
N LYS A 212 -1.20 0.16 16.08
CA LYS A 212 -1.83 1.06 15.12
C LYS A 212 -1.89 0.42 13.75
N GLU A 213 -3.10 0.31 13.21
CA GLU A 213 -3.34 -0.19 11.86
C GLU A 213 -2.91 0.83 10.81
N LEU A 214 -2.19 0.37 9.81
CA LEU A 214 -1.77 1.15 8.67
C LEU A 214 -2.57 0.75 7.43
N ALA A 215 -2.74 1.69 6.51
CA ALA A 215 -3.41 1.43 5.23
C ALA A 215 -2.46 0.75 4.23
N ASN A 216 -1.97 -0.43 4.61
CA ASN A 216 -1.18 -1.32 3.77
C ASN A 216 -1.73 -2.73 3.93
N PHE A 217 -2.14 -3.33 2.81
CA PHE A 217 -2.91 -4.58 2.81
C PHE A 217 -2.22 -5.63 1.94
N ASN A 218 -2.26 -6.87 2.40
CA ASN A 218 -1.92 -8.05 1.63
C ASN A 218 -3.22 -8.84 1.38
N ILE A 219 -3.71 -8.88 0.16
CA ILE A 219 -4.96 -9.55 -0.18
C ILE A 219 -4.72 -11.05 -0.30
N LEU A 220 -5.35 -11.83 0.58
CA LEU A 220 -5.27 -13.29 0.63
C LEU A 220 -6.34 -13.98 -0.21
N GLY A 221 -7.31 -13.22 -0.72
CA GLY A 221 -8.36 -13.68 -1.59
C GLY A 221 -9.57 -12.75 -1.57
N ALA A 222 -10.23 -12.62 -2.70
CA ALA A 222 -11.44 -11.81 -2.80
C ALA A 222 -12.41 -12.39 -3.82
N VAL A 223 -13.69 -12.09 -3.64
CA VAL A 223 -14.73 -12.27 -4.65
C VAL A 223 -15.53 -10.98 -4.75
N PHE A 224 -15.80 -10.58 -5.98
CA PHE A 224 -16.65 -9.43 -6.29
C PHE A 224 -17.80 -9.89 -7.19
N ARG A 225 -19.03 -9.75 -6.71
CA ARG A 225 -20.23 -9.99 -7.52
C ARG A 225 -20.63 -8.70 -8.20
N HIS A 226 -20.59 -8.68 -9.52
CA HIS A 226 -21.01 -7.54 -10.35
C HIS A 226 -22.00 -7.98 -11.39
N ALA A 227 -23.14 -7.30 -11.46
CA ALA A 227 -24.23 -7.63 -12.41
C ALA A 227 -24.62 -9.13 -12.36
N GLY A 228 -24.68 -9.72 -11.16
CA GLY A 228 -25.04 -11.11 -10.93
C GLY A 228 -23.95 -12.15 -11.23
N THR A 229 -22.74 -11.71 -11.63
CA THR A 229 -21.61 -12.61 -11.92
C THR A 229 -20.54 -12.48 -10.84
N ASP A 230 -20.05 -13.61 -10.33
CA ASP A 230 -18.96 -13.66 -9.36
C ASP A 230 -17.60 -13.64 -10.07
N TYR A 231 -16.73 -12.74 -9.64
CA TYR A 231 -15.35 -12.61 -10.08
C TYR A 231 -14.42 -12.90 -8.90
N TYR A 232 -13.65 -13.97 -8.97
CA TYR A 232 -12.71 -14.37 -7.94
C TYR A 232 -11.33 -13.78 -8.20
N ALA A 233 -10.64 -13.41 -7.12
CA ALA A 233 -9.23 -13.02 -7.11
C ALA A 233 -8.47 -13.93 -6.15
N ILE A 234 -7.71 -14.87 -6.70
CA ILE A 234 -6.96 -15.89 -5.98
C ILE A 234 -5.48 -15.56 -6.15
N PRO A 235 -4.76 -15.15 -5.08
CA PRO A 235 -3.33 -14.91 -5.16
C PRO A 235 -2.57 -16.22 -5.32
N PHE A 236 -1.63 -16.25 -6.26
CA PHE A 236 -0.80 -17.42 -6.48
C PHE A 236 0.60 -17.01 -6.93
N LEU A 237 1.62 -17.64 -6.33
CA LEU A 237 3.02 -17.40 -6.66
C LEU A 237 3.41 -18.22 -7.89
N GLN A 238 3.78 -17.53 -8.96
CA GLN A 238 4.32 -18.14 -10.18
C GLN A 238 5.46 -17.31 -10.72
N ASP A 239 6.52 -17.95 -11.17
CA ASP A 239 7.72 -17.29 -11.75
C ASP A 239 8.35 -16.21 -10.82
N GLY A 240 8.23 -16.38 -9.48
CA GLY A 240 8.74 -15.46 -8.47
C GLY A 240 7.84 -14.25 -8.19
N GLU A 241 6.68 -14.14 -8.82
CA GLU A 241 5.69 -13.08 -8.61
C GLU A 241 4.37 -13.63 -8.09
N VAL A 242 3.75 -12.92 -7.14
CA VAL A 242 2.38 -13.21 -6.71
C VAL A 242 1.43 -12.41 -7.59
N LEU A 243 0.67 -13.12 -8.40
CA LEU A 243 -0.37 -12.55 -9.27
C LEU A 243 -1.75 -13.07 -8.85
N PHE A 244 -2.78 -12.35 -9.27
CA PHE A 244 -4.16 -12.76 -9.02
C PHE A 244 -4.74 -13.49 -10.23
N TYR A 245 -5.40 -14.60 -9.95
CA TYR A 245 -6.02 -15.47 -10.95
C TYR A 245 -7.51 -15.66 -10.64
N ASN A 246 -8.31 -15.89 -11.66
CA ASN A 246 -9.68 -16.32 -11.48
C ASN A 246 -9.75 -17.82 -11.12
N GLU A 247 -10.95 -18.33 -10.87
CA GLU A 247 -11.19 -19.74 -10.50
C GLU A 247 -10.74 -20.76 -11.57
N LYS A 248 -10.52 -20.29 -12.82
CA LYS A 248 -10.05 -21.12 -13.93
C LYS A 248 -8.53 -21.05 -14.13
N GLY A 249 -7.81 -20.32 -13.28
CA GLY A 249 -6.37 -20.11 -13.41
C GLY A 249 -5.99 -19.12 -14.50
N ASN A 250 -6.92 -18.33 -15.03
CA ASN A 250 -6.60 -17.23 -15.92
C ASN A 250 -6.18 -16.01 -15.09
N SER A 251 -5.08 -15.35 -15.48
CA SER A 251 -4.64 -14.14 -14.78
C SER A 251 -5.72 -13.06 -14.84
N LEU A 252 -5.98 -12.42 -13.71
CA LEU A 252 -6.81 -11.22 -13.66
C LEU A 252 -6.10 -10.01 -14.27
N GLU A 253 -4.78 -10.03 -14.35
CA GLU A 253 -4.05 -8.98 -15.03
C GLU A 253 -4.21 -9.12 -16.55
N GLY A 254 -4.73 -8.08 -17.16
CA GLY A 254 -4.82 -7.98 -18.60
C GLY A 254 -3.63 -7.25 -19.22
N ALA A 255 -3.47 -7.35 -20.54
CA ALA A 255 -2.49 -6.57 -21.27
C ALA A 255 -2.74 -5.06 -21.17
N PHE A 256 -3.99 -4.64 -20.86
CA PHE A 256 -4.38 -3.24 -20.71
C PHE A 256 -5.27 -3.01 -19.49
N LEU A 257 -5.02 -1.93 -18.75
CA LEU A 257 -5.92 -1.41 -17.71
C LEU A 257 -7.23 -0.92 -18.35
N LYS A 258 -8.34 -1.08 -17.66
CA LYS A 258 -9.64 -0.52 -18.09
C LYS A 258 -9.65 1.00 -18.10
N ALA A 259 -8.85 1.64 -17.24
CA ALA A 259 -8.73 3.08 -17.18
C ALA A 259 -7.30 3.51 -16.84
N PRO A 260 -6.86 4.69 -17.33
CA PRO A 260 -5.54 5.25 -17.06
C PRO A 260 -5.43 6.02 -15.73
N LEU A 261 -6.47 6.01 -14.89
CA LEU A 261 -6.57 6.72 -13.61
C LEU A 261 -7.16 5.79 -12.55
N ASP A 262 -6.76 5.97 -11.28
CA ASP A 262 -7.35 5.23 -10.16
C ASP A 262 -8.72 5.82 -9.75
N TYR A 263 -8.91 7.16 -9.85
CA TYR A 263 -10.15 7.86 -9.49
C TYR A 263 -10.54 8.86 -10.56
N PHE A 264 -11.76 8.75 -11.08
CA PHE A 264 -12.27 9.62 -12.12
C PHE A 264 -13.80 9.54 -12.24
N ARG A 265 -14.36 10.47 -13.00
CA ARG A 265 -15.72 10.39 -13.53
C ARG A 265 -15.63 10.51 -15.05
N ILE A 266 -16.27 9.61 -15.80
CA ILE A 266 -16.38 9.76 -17.25
C ILE A 266 -17.25 10.98 -17.53
N SER A 267 -16.66 12.03 -18.08
CA SER A 267 -17.36 13.27 -18.45
C SER A 267 -17.81 13.27 -19.90
N SER A 268 -17.13 12.49 -20.77
CA SER A 268 -17.54 12.29 -22.17
C SER A 268 -17.09 10.92 -22.68
N ARG A 269 -18.00 10.24 -23.34
CA ARG A 269 -17.75 8.93 -23.96
C ARG A 269 -17.26 9.08 -25.40
N PHE A 270 -16.71 7.99 -25.95
CA PHE A 270 -16.39 7.88 -27.37
C PHE A 270 -17.65 8.10 -28.21
N SER A 271 -17.53 8.91 -29.25
CA SER A 271 -18.64 9.23 -30.17
C SER A 271 -18.12 9.64 -31.53
N ASN A 272 -18.77 9.19 -32.58
CA ASN A 272 -18.50 9.62 -33.96
C ASN A 272 -19.09 11.02 -34.24
N SER A 273 -20.05 11.50 -33.43
CA SER A 273 -20.67 12.82 -33.56
C SER A 273 -21.19 13.28 -32.20
N ARG A 274 -20.57 14.32 -31.59
CA ARG A 274 -21.10 14.99 -30.42
C ARG A 274 -21.02 16.52 -30.56
N PHE A 275 -21.91 17.23 -29.88
CA PHE A 275 -21.85 18.68 -29.82
C PHE A 275 -20.67 19.13 -28.98
N HIS A 276 -19.78 19.96 -29.54
CA HIS A 276 -18.60 20.48 -28.86
C HIS A 276 -18.93 21.81 -28.16
N PRO A 277 -18.87 21.88 -26.81
CA PRO A 277 -19.40 23.03 -26.05
C PRO A 277 -18.68 24.36 -26.34
N LYS A 278 -17.37 24.34 -26.61
CA LYS A 278 -16.59 25.54 -26.97
C LYS A 278 -16.75 25.96 -28.42
N LEU A 279 -16.70 25.00 -29.34
CA LEU A 279 -16.71 25.28 -30.77
C LEU A 279 -18.14 25.43 -31.34
N LYS A 280 -19.16 25.03 -30.56
CA LYS A 280 -20.59 25.07 -30.95
C LYS A 280 -20.90 24.33 -32.25
N ILE A 281 -20.15 23.27 -32.56
CA ILE A 281 -20.34 22.41 -33.72
C ILE A 281 -20.41 20.94 -33.33
N TYR A 282 -21.02 20.13 -34.19
CA TYR A 282 -20.94 18.68 -34.06
C TYR A 282 -19.61 18.19 -34.64
N ARG A 283 -18.91 17.34 -33.86
CA ARG A 283 -17.63 16.74 -34.27
C ARG A 283 -17.40 15.39 -33.57
N PRO A 284 -16.59 14.52 -34.16
CA PRO A 284 -16.19 13.28 -33.50
C PRO A 284 -15.43 13.54 -32.22
N HIS A 285 -15.62 12.68 -31.22
CA HIS A 285 -14.80 12.54 -30.06
C HIS A 285 -14.27 11.09 -29.98
N HIS A 286 -13.10 10.86 -30.57
CA HIS A 286 -12.50 9.54 -30.69
C HIS A 286 -11.66 9.17 -29.44
N GLY A 287 -12.19 9.43 -28.25
CA GLY A 287 -11.61 9.16 -26.95
C GLY A 287 -12.65 9.08 -25.86
N VAL A 288 -12.19 8.94 -24.64
CA VAL A 288 -12.98 9.04 -23.41
C VAL A 288 -12.36 10.11 -22.53
N ASP A 289 -13.19 11.07 -22.11
CA ASP A 289 -12.77 12.13 -21.20
C ASP A 289 -13.00 11.69 -19.76
N TYR A 290 -11.95 11.62 -18.99
CA TYR A 290 -11.94 11.29 -17.56
C TYR A 290 -11.73 12.57 -16.74
N ALA A 291 -12.80 13.07 -16.13
CA ALA A 291 -12.72 14.24 -15.24
C ALA A 291 -12.05 13.83 -13.91
N ALA A 292 -10.97 14.52 -13.58
CA ALA A 292 -10.23 14.34 -12.34
C ALA A 292 -9.51 15.64 -11.97
N PRO A 293 -9.15 15.88 -10.70
CA PRO A 293 -8.39 17.06 -10.27
C PRO A 293 -7.06 17.19 -11.01
N VAL A 294 -6.61 18.44 -11.20
CA VAL A 294 -5.25 18.71 -11.71
C VAL A 294 -4.22 18.07 -10.78
N GLY A 295 -3.24 17.37 -11.38
CA GLY A 295 -2.19 16.70 -10.64
C GLY A 295 -2.51 15.24 -10.28
N THR A 296 -3.70 14.72 -10.59
CA THR A 296 -4.00 13.28 -10.46
C THR A 296 -3.02 12.49 -11.34
N PRO A 297 -2.37 11.43 -10.80
CA PRO A 297 -1.46 10.58 -11.57
C PRO A 297 -2.16 9.91 -12.75
N VAL A 298 -1.50 9.90 -13.92
CA VAL A 298 -1.93 9.21 -15.13
C VAL A 298 -1.01 8.04 -15.37
N TYR A 299 -1.59 6.85 -15.54
CA TYR A 299 -0.86 5.60 -15.70
C TYR A 299 -0.85 5.13 -17.16
N ALA A 300 0.26 4.51 -17.57
CA ALA A 300 0.28 3.70 -18.78
C ALA A 300 -0.69 2.52 -18.62
N ILE A 301 -1.68 2.37 -19.52
CA ILE A 301 -2.65 1.26 -19.41
C ILE A 301 -2.02 -0.10 -19.72
N GLY A 302 -0.87 -0.15 -20.37
CA GLY A 302 -0.10 -1.34 -20.70
C GLY A 302 1.38 -1.03 -20.80
N ALA A 303 2.23 -2.05 -20.71
CA ALA A 303 3.63 -1.92 -21.03
C ALA A 303 3.83 -1.48 -22.48
N GLY A 304 4.82 -0.66 -22.76
CA GLY A 304 5.07 -0.19 -24.12
C GLY A 304 6.23 0.80 -24.24
N THR A 305 6.34 1.41 -25.41
CA THR A 305 7.37 2.39 -25.71
C THR A 305 6.72 3.73 -26.06
N VAL A 306 7.22 4.80 -25.47
CA VAL A 306 6.78 6.16 -25.79
C VAL A 306 7.20 6.52 -27.23
N VAL A 307 6.22 6.72 -28.11
CA VAL A 307 6.47 7.03 -29.53
C VAL A 307 6.25 8.49 -29.89
N ALA A 308 5.51 9.23 -29.06
CA ALA A 308 5.34 10.68 -29.23
C ALA A 308 5.14 11.36 -27.87
N LYS A 309 5.68 12.57 -27.75
CA LYS A 309 5.53 13.48 -26.62
C LYS A 309 5.60 14.91 -27.14
N GLY A 310 4.67 15.76 -26.77
CA GLY A 310 4.65 17.12 -27.29
C GLY A 310 3.52 17.97 -26.72
N PHE A 311 3.34 19.15 -27.36
CA PHE A 311 2.31 20.12 -26.99
C PHE A 311 1.54 20.60 -28.21
N GLN A 312 0.20 20.66 -28.13
CA GLN A 312 -0.70 21.13 -29.17
C GLN A 312 -1.66 22.18 -28.60
N ALA A 313 -1.37 23.44 -28.78
CA ALA A 313 -2.14 24.58 -28.23
C ALA A 313 -3.62 24.57 -28.65
N LYS A 314 -3.90 24.27 -29.91
CA LYS A 314 -5.27 24.17 -30.49
C LYS A 314 -5.83 22.73 -30.51
N GLY A 315 -5.30 21.85 -29.64
CA GLY A 315 -5.67 20.44 -29.60
C GLY A 315 -5.48 19.87 -28.21
N GLY A 316 -4.86 18.71 -28.13
CA GLY A 316 -4.69 17.91 -26.91
C GLY A 316 -3.77 18.48 -25.83
N GLY A 317 -3.26 19.70 -25.95
CA GLY A 317 -2.32 20.27 -24.98
C GLY A 317 -1.04 19.44 -24.88
N ASN A 318 -0.53 19.25 -23.66
CA ASN A 318 0.52 18.28 -23.42
C ASN A 318 -0.03 16.88 -23.65
N TYR A 319 0.62 16.13 -24.54
CA TYR A 319 0.20 14.78 -24.88
C TYR A 319 1.36 13.79 -24.92
N LEU A 320 1.03 12.55 -24.68
CA LEU A 320 1.94 11.41 -24.73
C LEU A 320 1.28 10.28 -25.54
N LYS A 321 2.05 9.60 -26.43
CA LYS A 321 1.61 8.37 -27.09
C LYS A 321 2.52 7.21 -26.73
N ILE A 322 1.91 6.07 -26.43
CA ILE A 322 2.61 4.82 -26.10
C ILE A 322 2.19 3.75 -27.08
N LYS A 323 3.16 3.15 -27.77
CA LYS A 323 2.97 1.96 -28.61
C LYS A 323 3.19 0.72 -27.73
N HIS A 324 2.14 -0.08 -27.58
CA HIS A 324 2.18 -1.28 -26.74
C HIS A 324 2.66 -2.51 -27.50
N ASN A 325 2.20 -2.64 -28.75
CA ASN A 325 2.55 -3.75 -29.63
C ASN A 325 2.33 -3.35 -31.11
N GLY A 326 2.30 -4.32 -32.00
CA GLY A 326 2.04 -4.09 -33.45
C GLY A 326 0.65 -3.51 -33.72
N THR A 327 -0.30 -3.76 -32.84
CA THR A 327 -1.74 -3.46 -33.03
C THR A 327 -2.16 -2.19 -32.27
N TYR A 328 -1.74 -2.04 -31.01
CA TYR A 328 -2.30 -1.03 -30.11
C TYR A 328 -1.34 0.12 -29.79
N THR A 329 -1.87 1.33 -29.90
CA THR A 329 -1.22 2.58 -29.43
C THR A 329 -2.21 3.39 -28.60
N THR A 330 -1.77 3.95 -27.49
CA THR A 330 -2.60 4.83 -26.65
C THR A 330 -2.12 6.27 -26.70
N CYS A 331 -3.02 7.22 -26.43
CA CYS A 331 -2.73 8.62 -26.36
C CYS A 331 -3.40 9.23 -25.13
N TYR A 332 -2.62 10.01 -24.39
CA TYR A 332 -2.97 10.69 -23.14
C TYR A 332 -2.82 12.19 -23.36
N MET A 333 -3.89 12.97 -23.22
CA MET A 333 -3.91 14.39 -23.58
C MET A 333 -4.37 15.26 -22.41
N HIS A 334 -4.19 16.58 -22.60
CA HIS A 334 -4.48 17.64 -21.63
C HIS A 334 -3.67 17.53 -20.33
N LEU A 335 -2.49 16.87 -20.34
CA LEU A 335 -1.64 16.69 -19.17
C LEU A 335 -1.14 18.05 -18.64
N SER A 336 -1.07 18.20 -17.30
CA SER A 336 -0.43 19.36 -16.66
C SER A 336 1.10 19.30 -16.81
N ARG A 337 1.67 18.12 -16.62
CA ARG A 337 3.08 17.82 -16.80
C ARG A 337 3.29 16.33 -17.10
N PHE A 338 4.43 16.00 -17.64
CA PHE A 338 4.90 14.63 -17.80
C PHE A 338 5.62 14.19 -16.53
N GLU A 339 5.69 12.87 -16.29
CA GLU A 339 6.54 12.30 -15.23
C GLU A 339 8.01 12.51 -15.58
N LYS A 340 8.83 12.66 -14.51
CA LYS A 340 10.28 12.86 -14.65
C LYS A 340 10.93 11.67 -15.33
N GLY A 341 11.79 11.93 -16.32
CA GLY A 341 12.49 10.87 -17.07
C GLY A 341 11.74 10.33 -18.28
N ILE A 342 10.44 10.56 -18.42
CA ILE A 342 9.68 10.14 -19.61
C ILE A 342 10.07 10.94 -20.83
N LYS A 343 10.60 10.26 -21.86
CA LYS A 343 11.00 10.83 -23.17
C LYS A 343 10.60 9.87 -24.30
N ILE A 344 10.62 10.34 -25.53
CA ILE A 344 10.43 9.50 -26.71
C ILE A 344 11.50 8.39 -26.68
N GLY A 345 11.09 7.14 -26.90
CA GLY A 345 11.91 5.95 -26.78
C GLY A 345 11.94 5.34 -25.37
N SER A 346 11.42 6.00 -24.34
CA SER A 346 11.30 5.41 -23.00
C SER A 346 10.41 4.16 -23.05
N LYS A 347 10.89 3.06 -22.47
CA LYS A 347 10.05 1.91 -22.14
C LYS A 347 9.31 2.21 -20.84
N VAL A 348 8.04 1.95 -20.81
CA VAL A 348 7.19 2.11 -19.63
C VAL A 348 6.54 0.79 -19.28
N ALA A 349 6.48 0.50 -17.99
CA ALA A 349 5.73 -0.64 -17.50
C ALA A 349 4.23 -0.29 -17.47
N GLN A 350 3.40 -1.32 -17.44
CA GLN A 350 2.00 -1.15 -17.14
C GLN A 350 1.83 -0.58 -15.73
N LYS A 351 0.87 0.33 -15.57
CA LYS A 351 0.62 1.09 -14.31
C LYS A 351 1.77 2.03 -13.89
N GLU A 352 2.78 2.22 -14.71
CA GLU A 352 3.77 3.26 -14.47
C GLU A 352 3.15 4.65 -14.64
N VAL A 353 3.47 5.59 -13.73
CA VAL A 353 3.05 6.99 -13.84
C VAL A 353 3.77 7.63 -15.02
N ILE A 354 3.03 8.17 -15.97
CA ILE A 354 3.57 8.78 -17.21
C ILE A 354 3.35 10.30 -17.27
N GLY A 355 2.51 10.80 -16.40
CA GLY A 355 2.17 12.22 -16.32
C GLY A 355 1.03 12.48 -15.34
N TYR A 356 0.46 13.67 -15.40
CA TYR A 356 -0.55 14.12 -14.43
C TYR A 356 -1.66 14.87 -15.15
N VAL A 357 -2.89 14.64 -14.69
CA VAL A 357 -4.09 15.33 -15.23
C VAL A 357 -3.91 16.84 -15.19
N GLY A 358 -4.37 17.51 -16.23
CA GLY A 358 -4.35 18.95 -16.38
C GLY A 358 -5.56 19.49 -17.12
N SER A 359 -5.37 20.66 -17.74
CA SER A 359 -6.36 21.33 -18.59
C SER A 359 -5.64 22.10 -19.69
N THR A 360 -4.52 21.59 -20.20
CA THR A 360 -3.71 22.25 -21.23
C THR A 360 -4.33 22.09 -22.62
N GLY A 361 -4.05 23.02 -23.54
CA GLY A 361 -4.60 23.03 -24.89
C GLY A 361 -6.08 23.41 -24.95
N LEU A 362 -6.84 22.82 -25.88
CA LEU A 362 -8.26 23.11 -26.08
C LEU A 362 -9.12 22.31 -25.10
N SER A 363 -9.10 22.67 -23.84
CA SER A 363 -9.85 22.03 -22.76
C SER A 363 -10.91 22.97 -22.16
N THR A 364 -11.99 22.40 -21.61
CA THR A 364 -13.06 23.14 -20.90
C THR A 364 -12.90 23.09 -19.38
N GLY A 365 -12.01 22.26 -18.87
CA GLY A 365 -11.75 22.07 -17.44
C GLY A 365 -10.82 20.89 -17.21
N PRO A 366 -10.43 20.62 -15.98
CA PRO A 366 -9.51 19.53 -15.66
C PRO A 366 -10.07 18.16 -16.08
N HIS A 367 -9.36 17.48 -16.98
CA HIS A 367 -9.68 16.11 -17.42
C HIS A 367 -8.50 15.51 -18.19
N LEU A 368 -8.55 14.19 -18.37
CA LEU A 368 -7.70 13.45 -19.28
C LEU A 368 -8.57 13.04 -20.49
N ASP A 369 -8.21 13.44 -21.72
CA ASP A 369 -8.72 12.83 -22.95
C ASP A 369 -7.83 11.64 -23.28
N PHE A 370 -8.40 10.44 -23.14
CA PHE A 370 -7.72 9.19 -23.35
C PHE A 370 -8.22 8.49 -24.62
N ARG A 371 -7.28 8.11 -25.47
CA ARG A 371 -7.59 7.47 -26.76
C ARG A 371 -6.82 6.19 -26.95
N VAL A 372 -7.46 5.24 -27.64
CA VAL A 372 -6.83 4.01 -28.09
C VAL A 372 -6.96 3.89 -29.58
N TYR A 373 -5.87 3.48 -30.20
CA TYR A 373 -5.78 3.20 -31.62
C TYR A 373 -5.45 1.72 -31.81
N GLU A 374 -6.29 1.04 -32.59
CA GLU A 374 -6.07 -0.32 -33.05
C GLU A 374 -5.73 -0.26 -34.55
N ASN A 375 -4.53 -0.73 -34.93
CA ASN A 375 -4.02 -0.63 -36.29
C ASN A 375 -4.12 0.79 -36.89
N GLY A 376 -3.85 1.80 -36.05
CA GLY A 376 -3.90 3.23 -36.42
C GLY A 376 -5.30 3.86 -36.44
N ARG A 377 -6.38 3.08 -36.26
CA ARG A 377 -7.78 3.57 -36.22
C ARG A 377 -8.20 3.77 -34.77
N ALA A 378 -8.83 4.91 -34.46
CA ALA A 378 -9.37 5.14 -33.12
C ALA A 378 -10.52 4.18 -32.83
N VAL A 379 -10.46 3.53 -31.68
CA VAL A 379 -11.48 2.62 -31.17
C VAL A 379 -11.99 3.10 -29.80
N ASN A 380 -13.18 2.67 -29.42
CA ASN A 380 -13.73 3.02 -28.10
C ASN A 380 -12.91 2.36 -26.98
N PRO A 381 -12.21 3.14 -26.14
CA PRO A 381 -11.39 2.61 -25.05
C PRO A 381 -12.15 1.68 -24.10
N LEU A 382 -13.45 1.91 -23.88
CA LEU A 382 -14.29 1.15 -22.96
C LEU A 382 -14.65 -0.25 -23.45
N THR A 383 -14.45 -0.54 -24.74
CA THR A 383 -14.84 -1.83 -25.37
C THR A 383 -13.66 -2.73 -25.68
N ILE A 384 -12.43 -2.30 -25.35
CA ILE A 384 -11.23 -3.09 -25.63
C ILE A 384 -11.23 -4.34 -24.75
N LYS A 385 -11.14 -5.49 -25.38
CA LYS A 385 -10.95 -6.75 -24.70
C LYS A 385 -9.47 -6.90 -24.37
N SER A 386 -9.14 -6.79 -23.08
CA SER A 386 -7.79 -7.07 -22.61
C SER A 386 -7.50 -8.58 -22.72
N GLN A 387 -6.38 -8.94 -23.35
CA GLN A 387 -5.91 -10.32 -23.30
C GLN A 387 -5.33 -10.56 -21.90
N PRO A 388 -5.68 -11.65 -21.19
CA PRO A 388 -5.04 -11.99 -19.91
C PRO A 388 -3.53 -12.14 -20.09
N LYS A 389 -2.75 -11.74 -19.10
CA LYS A 389 -1.35 -12.19 -18.98
C LYS A 389 -1.32 -13.72 -18.83
N LYS A 390 -0.12 -14.30 -18.79
CA LYS A 390 0.06 -15.76 -18.70
C LYS A 390 -0.89 -16.38 -17.66
N PRO A 391 -1.67 -17.41 -18.03
CA PRO A 391 -2.44 -18.19 -17.09
C PRO A 391 -1.48 -18.97 -16.14
N VAL A 392 -2.04 -19.61 -15.14
CA VAL A 392 -1.30 -20.60 -14.34
C VAL A 392 -0.74 -21.66 -15.29
N SER A 393 0.56 -21.94 -15.19
CA SER A 393 1.21 -22.94 -16.03
C SER A 393 0.66 -24.34 -15.75
N GLU A 394 0.68 -25.23 -16.74
CA GLU A 394 0.19 -26.61 -16.58
C GLU A 394 0.88 -27.32 -15.41
N ALA A 395 2.16 -27.10 -15.20
CA ALA A 395 2.91 -27.67 -14.08
C ALA A 395 2.43 -27.17 -12.71
N ASN A 396 1.89 -25.97 -12.63
CA ASN A 396 1.40 -25.35 -11.38
C ASN A 396 -0.11 -25.57 -11.13
N LEU A 397 -0.86 -26.07 -12.10
CA LEU A 397 -2.31 -26.26 -11.95
C LEU A 397 -2.72 -27.08 -10.71
N PRO A 398 -2.04 -28.19 -10.34
CA PRO A 398 -2.41 -28.93 -9.12
C PRO A 398 -2.24 -28.09 -7.85
N ASN A 399 -1.14 -27.37 -7.72
CA ASN A 399 -0.87 -26.52 -6.56
C ASN A 399 -1.85 -25.32 -6.53
N PHE A 400 -2.13 -24.73 -7.68
CA PHE A 400 -3.12 -23.67 -7.80
C PHE A 400 -4.52 -24.15 -7.38
N ALA A 401 -4.92 -25.34 -7.78
CA ALA A 401 -6.22 -25.90 -7.40
C ALA A 401 -6.39 -26.00 -5.87
N MET A 402 -5.35 -26.43 -5.14
CA MET A 402 -5.37 -26.46 -3.68
C MET A 402 -5.53 -25.07 -3.06
N VAL A 403 -4.79 -24.08 -3.56
CA VAL A 403 -4.89 -22.69 -3.10
C VAL A 403 -6.26 -22.11 -3.42
N ARG A 404 -6.73 -22.29 -4.66
CA ARG A 404 -8.06 -21.87 -5.13
C ARG A 404 -9.17 -22.38 -4.22
N ASP A 405 -9.19 -23.70 -3.99
CA ASP A 405 -10.25 -24.34 -3.21
C ASP A 405 -10.22 -23.88 -1.75
N SER A 406 -9.04 -23.69 -1.17
CA SER A 406 -8.87 -23.11 0.16
C SER A 406 -9.41 -21.67 0.22
N VAL A 407 -9.04 -20.82 -0.74
CA VAL A 407 -9.48 -19.41 -0.77
C VAL A 407 -10.98 -19.31 -0.98
N ILE A 408 -11.55 -20.04 -1.94
CA ILE A 408 -13.00 -20.04 -2.20
C ILE A 408 -13.76 -20.51 -0.98
N ASN A 409 -13.38 -21.64 -0.38
CA ASN A 409 -14.03 -22.16 0.83
C ASN A 409 -14.01 -21.16 2.00
N ARG A 410 -12.95 -20.39 2.15
CA ARG A 410 -12.86 -19.34 3.18
C ARG A 410 -13.76 -18.15 2.86
N LEU A 411 -13.81 -17.72 1.59
CA LEU A 411 -14.66 -16.62 1.14
C LEU A 411 -16.17 -16.96 1.26
N ASP A 412 -16.54 -18.22 1.01
CA ASP A 412 -17.94 -18.65 1.07
C ASP A 412 -18.48 -18.77 2.50
N ARG A 413 -17.60 -18.81 3.50
CA ARG A 413 -17.97 -18.77 4.93
C ARG A 413 -18.17 -17.36 5.49
N LEU A 414 -17.84 -16.31 4.72
CA LEU A 414 -18.08 -14.92 5.08
C LEU A 414 -19.51 -14.47 4.73
#